data_0685cae82ff46a3c4e77fc441f775928
#
_entry.id   0685cae82ff46a3c4e77fc441f775928
#
_cell.length_a   1.000
_cell.length_b   1.000
_cell.length_c   1.000
_cell.angle_alpha   90.00
_cell.angle_beta   90.00
_cell.angle_gamma   90.00
#
_symmetry.space_group_name_H-M   'P 1'
#
loop_
_entity.id
_entity.type
_entity.pdbx_description
1 polymer ?
#
loop_
_entity_poly.entity_id
_entity_poly.type
_entity_poly.pdbx_seq_one_letter_code
_entity_poly.pdbx_strand_id
1 'polypeptide(L)'
;KAINFICALLVLILFYSKDETKNAEVEFSSASDEKPRLLIVEETSDRTSSSANVIYSTMWRDKIKSMGGEWIILDKDDNNLTQADWVKDYFSLHRQPLPWVVYSNNGKIYSFKLPDNIDKFLNEINR
;
A
#
# COMPACT_ATOMS: atom_id res chain seq x y z
N LYS A 1 15.80 -12.93 -39.08
CA LYS A 1 14.37 -12.57 -38.97
C LYS A 1 13.62 -13.48 -38.01
N ALA A 2 13.89 -14.78 -38.00
CA ALA A 2 13.31 -15.73 -37.07
C ALA A 2 13.76 -15.45 -35.62
N ILE A 3 14.98 -15.01 -35.42
CA ILE A 3 15.54 -14.68 -34.13
C ILE A 3 14.81 -13.51 -33.48
N ASN A 4 14.48 -12.47 -34.25
CA ASN A 4 13.76 -11.31 -33.75
C ASN A 4 12.35 -11.68 -33.29
N PHE A 5 11.71 -12.58 -34.02
CA PHE A 5 10.37 -13.06 -33.67
C PHE A 5 10.36 -13.84 -32.36
N ILE A 6 11.35 -14.69 -32.16
CA ILE A 6 11.51 -15.48 -30.93
C ILE A 6 11.78 -14.57 -29.74
N CYS A 7 12.61 -13.56 -29.89
CA CYS A 7 12.90 -12.60 -28.84
C CYS A 7 11.64 -11.82 -28.41
N ALA A 8 10.83 -11.42 -29.37
CA ALA A 8 9.57 -10.73 -29.09
C ALA A 8 8.61 -11.62 -28.29
N LEU A 9 8.53 -12.88 -28.63
CA LEU A 9 7.69 -13.83 -27.92
C LEU A 9 8.15 -14.05 -26.49
N LEU A 10 9.47 -14.17 -26.28
CA LEU A 10 10.05 -14.32 -24.96
C LEU A 10 9.76 -13.09 -24.07
N VAL A 11 9.86 -11.91 -24.62
CA VAL A 11 9.55 -10.68 -23.89
C VAL A 11 8.09 -10.66 -23.44
N LEU A 12 7.19 -11.09 -24.30
CA LEU A 12 5.76 -11.18 -23.96
C LEU A 12 5.50 -12.18 -22.83
N ILE A 13 6.15 -13.32 -22.85
CA ILE A 13 6.00 -14.33 -21.79
C ILE A 13 6.52 -13.81 -20.46
N LEU A 14 7.66 -13.15 -20.45
CA LEU A 14 8.23 -12.56 -19.24
C LEU A 14 7.34 -11.48 -18.66
N PHE A 15 6.78 -10.65 -19.51
CA PHE A 15 5.85 -9.59 -19.09
C PHE A 15 4.58 -10.18 -18.48
N TYR A 16 4.04 -11.21 -19.08
CA TYR A 16 2.84 -11.88 -18.60
C TYR A 16 3.08 -12.56 -17.26
N SER A 17 4.20 -13.24 -17.08
CA SER A 17 4.57 -13.87 -15.82
C SER A 17 4.72 -12.86 -14.70
N LYS A 18 5.25 -11.68 -15.00
CA LYS A 18 5.44 -10.62 -14.04
C LYS A 18 4.11 -10.10 -13.50
N ASP A 19 3.10 -9.99 -14.36
CA ASP A 19 1.76 -9.58 -13.95
C ASP A 19 1.10 -10.59 -13.02
N GLU A 20 1.31 -11.87 -13.25
CA GLU A 20 0.75 -12.94 -12.41
C GLU A 20 1.36 -12.96 -11.01
N THR A 21 2.64 -12.58 -10.88
CA THR A 21 3.33 -12.62 -9.59
C THR A 21 3.11 -11.38 -8.74
N LYS A 22 2.60 -10.31 -9.31
CA LYS A 22 2.34 -9.09 -8.58
C LYS A 22 0.92 -9.03 -8.07
N ASN A 23 0.75 -9.43 -6.85
CA ASN A 23 -0.50 -9.25 -6.16
C ASN A 23 -0.62 -7.82 -5.67
N ALA A 24 -1.41 -7.03 -6.37
CA ALA A 24 -2.06 -5.94 -5.70
C ALA A 24 -1.17 -4.80 -5.20
N GLU A 25 0.10 -4.79 -5.50
CA GLU A 25 0.93 -3.64 -5.21
C GLU A 25 0.90 -2.69 -6.39
N VAL A 26 0.50 -1.45 -6.14
CA VAL A 26 0.46 -0.40 -7.16
C VAL A 26 1.30 0.75 -6.68
N GLU A 27 2.19 1.24 -7.54
CA GLU A 27 2.99 2.42 -7.27
C GLU A 27 2.44 3.60 -8.04
N PHE A 28 2.24 4.72 -7.35
CA PHE A 28 1.82 5.98 -7.94
C PHE A 28 2.91 7.03 -7.73
N SER A 29 3.07 7.93 -8.70
CA SER A 29 3.93 9.08 -8.48
C SER A 29 3.17 10.13 -7.68
N SER A 30 3.82 10.66 -6.65
CA SER A 30 3.33 11.81 -5.91
C SER A 30 4.35 12.92 -6.01
N ALA A 31 3.91 14.09 -6.43
CA ALA A 31 4.82 15.20 -6.65
C ALA A 31 5.04 16.07 -5.42
N SER A 32 4.25 15.92 -4.37
CA SER A 32 4.08 17.04 -3.47
C SER A 32 4.64 16.88 -2.08
N ASP A 33 5.03 15.68 -1.66
CA ASP A 33 5.32 15.52 -0.25
C ASP A 33 6.40 14.50 0.01
N GLU A 34 7.46 14.92 0.68
CA GLU A 34 8.53 14.02 1.13
C GLU A 34 8.21 13.36 2.45
N LYS A 35 7.22 13.87 3.15
CA LYS A 35 6.80 13.39 4.46
C LYS A 35 6.09 12.05 4.34
N PRO A 36 6.49 11.02 5.12
CA PRO A 36 5.78 9.77 5.08
C PRO A 36 4.33 9.91 5.54
N ARG A 37 3.41 9.28 4.81
CA ARG A 37 2.00 9.23 5.15
C ARG A 37 1.47 7.85 4.90
N LEU A 38 0.68 7.35 5.84
CA LEU A 38 0.15 6.00 5.77
C LEU A 38 -1.32 5.99 6.12
N LEU A 39 -2.12 5.42 5.23
CA LEU A 39 -3.54 5.18 5.47
C LEU A 39 -3.80 3.68 5.47
N ILE A 40 -4.50 3.20 6.48
CA ILE A 40 -5.06 1.85 6.48
C ILE A 40 -6.58 1.97 6.36
N VAL A 41 -7.14 1.29 5.37
CA VAL A 41 -8.60 1.17 5.20
C VAL A 41 -8.98 -0.26 5.57
N GLU A 42 -9.91 -0.41 6.50
CA GLU A 42 -10.34 -1.72 6.97
C GLU A 42 -11.85 -1.84 7.02
N GLU A 43 -12.31 -3.05 7.19
CA GLU A 43 -13.68 -3.37 7.60
C GLU A 43 -13.62 -3.87 9.04
N THR A 44 -14.01 -3.04 9.98
CA THR A 44 -13.86 -3.35 11.42
C THR A 44 -14.59 -4.63 11.81
N SER A 45 -15.75 -4.87 11.19
CA SER A 45 -16.54 -6.07 11.47
C SER A 45 -15.86 -7.36 11.00
N ASP A 46 -14.95 -7.26 10.04
CA ASP A 46 -14.22 -8.40 9.48
C ASP A 46 -12.79 -8.52 10.00
N ARG A 47 -12.44 -7.72 10.99
CA ARG A 47 -11.08 -7.73 11.54
C ARG A 47 -10.75 -9.08 12.15
N THR A 48 -9.61 -9.65 11.71
CA THR A 48 -9.08 -10.91 12.26
C THR A 48 -8.05 -10.64 13.34
N SER A 49 -7.66 -11.68 14.08
CA SER A 49 -6.59 -11.55 15.08
C SER A 49 -5.27 -11.13 14.44
N SER A 50 -4.94 -11.68 13.27
CA SER A 50 -3.70 -11.32 12.58
C SER A 50 -3.71 -9.89 12.09
N SER A 51 -4.82 -9.41 11.50
CA SER A 51 -4.92 -8.02 11.07
C SER A 51 -4.90 -7.06 12.25
N ALA A 52 -5.57 -7.41 13.34
CA ALA A 52 -5.55 -6.59 14.56
C ALA A 52 -4.13 -6.47 15.12
N ASN A 53 -3.38 -7.56 15.16
CA ASN A 53 -1.99 -7.52 15.64
C ASN A 53 -1.11 -6.58 14.83
N VAL A 54 -1.28 -6.55 13.53
CA VAL A 54 -0.54 -5.62 12.66
C VAL A 54 -1.02 -4.19 12.86
N ILE A 55 -2.33 -3.98 12.80
CA ILE A 55 -2.92 -2.63 12.90
C ILE A 55 -2.56 -1.96 14.24
N TYR A 56 -2.64 -2.69 15.33
CA TYR A 56 -2.38 -2.14 16.66
C TYR A 56 -0.91 -2.18 17.09
N SER A 57 -0.02 -2.70 16.26
CA SER A 57 1.41 -2.70 16.56
C SER A 57 1.94 -1.27 16.68
N THR A 58 2.67 -1.01 17.74
CA THR A 58 3.35 0.29 17.91
C THR A 58 4.59 0.40 17.03
N MET A 59 5.11 -0.71 16.55
CA MET A 59 6.37 -0.72 15.78
C MET A 59 6.29 0.11 14.51
N TRP A 60 5.26 -0.10 13.70
CA TRP A 60 5.13 0.67 12.45
C TRP A 60 4.72 2.12 12.74
N ARG A 61 3.91 2.33 13.78
CA ARG A 61 3.46 3.68 14.17
C ARG A 61 4.64 4.53 14.62
N ASP A 62 5.49 3.96 15.49
CA ASP A 62 6.68 4.62 15.97
C ASP A 62 7.66 4.90 14.81
N LYS A 63 7.77 3.97 13.88
CA LYS A 63 8.61 4.15 12.70
C LYS A 63 8.14 5.34 11.86
N ILE A 64 6.86 5.41 11.54
CA ILE A 64 6.28 6.53 10.78
C ILE A 64 6.50 7.85 11.52
N LYS A 65 6.24 7.85 12.81
CA LYS A 65 6.40 9.04 13.65
C LYS A 65 7.88 9.49 13.72
N SER A 66 8.80 8.55 13.83
CA SER A 66 10.23 8.86 13.86
C SER A 66 10.72 9.51 12.57
N MET A 67 10.06 9.24 11.45
CA MET A 67 10.36 9.87 10.16
C MET A 67 9.63 11.19 9.96
N GLY A 68 8.94 11.70 10.97
CA GLY A 68 8.15 12.93 10.89
C GLY A 68 6.84 12.76 10.13
N GLY A 69 6.39 11.54 9.96
CA GLY A 69 5.21 11.22 9.18
C GLY A 69 3.90 11.22 9.95
N GLU A 70 2.83 10.94 9.24
CA GLU A 70 1.46 10.85 9.75
C GLU A 70 0.85 9.53 9.34
N TRP A 71 -0.10 9.04 10.12
CA TRP A 71 -0.86 7.85 9.77
C TRP A 71 -2.29 8.00 10.27
N ILE A 72 -3.19 7.29 9.60
CA ILE A 72 -4.58 7.20 10.03
C ILE A 72 -5.14 5.83 9.65
N ILE A 73 -6.09 5.36 10.44
CA ILE A 73 -6.82 4.12 10.19
C ILE A 73 -8.29 4.48 10.04
N LEU A 74 -8.89 4.08 8.92
CA LEU A 74 -10.30 4.33 8.63
C LEU A 74 -11.02 3.02 8.37
N ASP A 75 -12.24 2.91 8.88
CA ASP A 75 -13.18 1.91 8.39
C ASP A 75 -13.67 2.32 7.00
N LYS A 76 -13.96 1.35 6.14
CA LYS A 76 -14.40 1.64 4.77
C LYS A 76 -15.65 2.50 4.70
N ASP A 77 -16.46 2.48 5.76
CA ASP A 77 -17.72 3.22 5.84
C ASP A 77 -17.57 4.56 6.57
N ASP A 78 -16.37 4.90 7.04
CA ASP A 78 -16.13 6.18 7.69
C ASP A 78 -16.32 7.33 6.72
N ASN A 79 -16.83 8.45 7.25
CA ASN A 79 -17.00 9.65 6.47
C ASN A 79 -15.64 10.34 6.31
N ASN A 80 -15.00 10.14 5.16
CA ASN A 80 -13.69 10.72 4.88
C ASN A 80 -13.74 12.21 4.52
N LEU A 81 -14.93 12.80 4.39
CA LEU A 81 -15.08 14.22 4.03
C LEU A 81 -14.58 15.15 5.14
N THR A 82 -14.52 14.67 6.38
CA THR A 82 -14.03 15.45 7.52
C THR A 82 -12.52 15.29 7.73
N GLN A 83 -11.88 14.45 6.95
CA GLN A 83 -10.45 14.18 7.06
C GLN A 83 -9.62 15.22 6.30
N ALA A 84 -8.31 15.22 6.56
CA ALA A 84 -7.37 16.04 5.79
C ALA A 84 -7.40 15.66 4.30
N ASP A 85 -7.05 16.59 3.43
CA ASP A 85 -7.10 16.37 1.99
C ASP A 85 -6.29 15.17 1.55
N TRP A 86 -5.10 14.95 2.13
CA TRP A 86 -4.29 13.81 1.77
C TRP A 86 -4.98 12.48 2.10
N VAL A 87 -5.76 12.42 3.16
CA VAL A 87 -6.50 11.21 3.55
C VAL A 87 -7.57 10.90 2.52
N LYS A 88 -8.30 11.92 2.07
CA LYS A 88 -9.32 11.73 1.03
C LYS A 88 -8.70 11.22 -0.27
N ASP A 89 -7.58 11.81 -0.67
CA ASP A 89 -6.87 11.40 -1.87
C ASP A 89 -6.40 9.95 -1.78
N TYR A 90 -5.81 9.58 -0.64
CA TYR A 90 -5.32 8.21 -0.43
C TYR A 90 -6.45 7.20 -0.34
N PHE A 91 -7.56 7.57 0.28
CA PHE A 91 -8.73 6.70 0.35
C PHE A 91 -9.22 6.30 -1.04
N SER A 92 -9.15 7.22 -1.99
CA SER A 92 -9.55 6.95 -3.38
C SER A 92 -8.62 5.98 -4.11
N LEU A 93 -7.42 5.74 -3.56
CA LEU A 93 -6.41 4.89 -4.18
C LEU A 93 -6.50 3.42 -3.73
N HIS A 94 -7.30 3.09 -2.73
CA HIS A 94 -7.45 1.70 -2.34
C HIS A 94 -8.20 0.92 -3.43
N ARG A 95 -7.72 -0.28 -3.80
CA ARG A 95 -8.22 -1.03 -4.95
C ARG A 95 -8.59 -2.47 -4.64
N GLN A 96 -8.18 -2.97 -3.50
CA GLN A 96 -8.21 -4.40 -3.20
C GLN A 96 -9.11 -4.70 -2.00
N PRO A 97 -9.42 -5.99 -1.77
CA PRO A 97 -10.11 -6.39 -0.56
C PRO A 97 -9.42 -5.86 0.69
N LEU A 98 -10.21 -5.46 1.66
CA LEU A 98 -9.75 -4.89 2.91
C LEU A 98 -9.15 -5.97 3.83
N PRO A 99 -8.19 -5.64 4.68
CA PRO A 99 -7.64 -4.30 4.89
C PRO A 99 -6.61 -3.90 3.84
N TRP A 100 -6.60 -2.63 3.47
CA TRP A 100 -5.75 -2.09 2.41
C TRP A 100 -4.91 -0.93 2.92
N VAL A 101 -3.67 -0.83 2.44
CA VAL A 101 -2.73 0.21 2.86
C VAL A 101 -2.40 1.12 1.67
N VAL A 102 -2.36 2.40 1.92
CA VAL A 102 -1.77 3.39 1.01
C VAL A 102 -0.65 4.09 1.78
N TYR A 103 0.55 3.99 1.27
CA TYR A 103 1.74 4.50 1.94
C TYR A 103 2.56 5.35 0.99
N SER A 104 2.97 6.52 1.44
CA SER A 104 3.86 7.38 0.66
C SER A 104 5.15 7.66 1.41
N ASN A 105 6.24 7.72 0.67
CA ASN A 105 7.54 8.13 1.16
C ASN A 105 8.41 8.59 0.00
N ASN A 106 9.15 9.67 0.20
CA ASN A 106 10.08 10.21 -0.81
C ASN A 106 9.42 10.47 -2.17
N GLY A 107 8.20 10.98 -2.16
CA GLY A 107 7.49 11.33 -3.38
C GLY A 107 6.87 10.16 -4.15
N LYS A 108 6.88 8.96 -3.58
CA LYS A 108 6.25 7.79 -4.18
C LYS A 108 5.10 7.30 -3.31
N ILE A 109 4.03 6.85 -3.94
CA ILE A 109 2.86 6.28 -3.27
C ILE A 109 2.74 4.82 -3.64
N TYR A 110 2.61 3.98 -2.64
CA TYR A 110 2.40 2.53 -2.77
C TYR A 110 1.03 2.16 -2.24
N SER A 111 0.34 1.27 -2.92
CA SER A 111 -0.95 0.76 -2.49
C SER A 111 -0.88 -0.77 -2.49
N PHE A 112 -1.16 -1.38 -1.35
CA PHE A 112 -1.01 -2.82 -1.18
C PHE A 112 -1.94 -3.34 -0.07
N LYS A 113 -2.18 -4.65 -0.10
CA LYS A 113 -2.96 -5.29 0.95
C LYS A 113 -2.16 -5.31 2.26
N LEU A 114 -2.83 -5.11 3.39
CA LEU A 114 -2.17 -5.20 4.70
C LEU A 114 -1.52 -6.58 4.86
N PRO A 115 -0.21 -6.64 5.12
CA PRO A 115 0.45 -7.91 5.38
C PRO A 115 -0.10 -8.60 6.62
N ASP A 116 0.04 -9.92 6.68
CA ASP A 116 -0.49 -10.75 7.77
C ASP A 116 0.41 -10.80 9.00
N ASN A 117 1.61 -10.19 8.93
CA ASN A 117 2.48 -10.07 10.09
C ASN A 117 3.26 -8.75 10.05
N ILE A 118 3.73 -8.36 11.23
CA ILE A 118 4.38 -7.06 11.41
C ILE A 118 5.72 -6.96 10.66
N ASP A 119 6.48 -8.04 10.57
CA ASP A 119 7.78 -8.00 9.90
C ASP A 119 7.63 -7.68 8.41
N LYS A 120 6.65 -8.29 7.76
CA LYS A 120 6.34 -7.98 6.36
C LYS A 120 5.89 -6.53 6.20
N PHE A 121 5.09 -6.03 7.13
CA PHE A 121 4.62 -4.66 7.07
C PHE A 121 5.78 -3.66 7.25
N LEU A 122 6.66 -3.92 8.19
CA LEU A 122 7.84 -3.08 8.39
C LEU A 122 8.73 -3.05 7.14
N ASN A 123 8.86 -4.17 6.44
CA ASN A 123 9.62 -4.23 5.19
C ASN A 123 9.00 -3.33 4.12
N GLU A 124 7.66 -3.28 4.04
CA GLU A 124 6.98 -2.38 3.11
C GLU A 124 7.21 -0.91 3.46
N ILE A 125 7.24 -0.57 4.74
CA ILE A 125 7.44 0.80 5.21
C ILE A 125 8.89 1.25 5.00
N ASN A 126 9.84 0.34 4.99
CA ASN A 126 11.27 0.65 4.84
C ASN A 126 11.69 0.91 3.39
N ARG A 127 10.79 1.04 2.48
CA ARG A 127 11.07 1.36 1.07
C ARG A 127 11.69 2.73 0.89
#